data_253d26e7be3046161b33a9d6121e19d8
#
_entry.id   253d26e7be3046161b33a9d6121e19d8
#
_cell.length_a   1.000
_cell.length_b   1.000
_cell.length_c   1.000
_cell.angle_alpha   90.00
_cell.angle_beta   90.00
_cell.angle_gamma   90.00
#
_symmetry.space_group_name_H-M   'P 1'
#
loop_
_entity.id
_entity.type
_entity.pdbx_description
1 polymer ?
#
loop_
_entity_poly.entity_id
_entity_poly.type
_entity_poly.pdbx_seq_one_letter_code
_entity_poly.pdbx_strand_id
1 'polypeptide(L)'
;MTINIKKTFETVDDGIANMIDAANADYENFNVSDEMKARFKEEWVIKNGSKYTKIMTNNGGTAWGFVVNVDDDKKFKKGTLLKCAGWSAPERNGSRGNVLEGGFPINWTGPLYLVGKGSI
;
A
#
# COMPACT_ATOMS: atom_id res chain seq x y z
N MET A 1 -2.28 2.01 -15.62
CA MET A 1 -3.70 1.97 -15.21
C MET A 1 -3.79 1.90 -13.69
N THR A 2 -4.76 2.55 -13.10
CA THR A 2 -4.96 2.50 -11.65
C THR A 2 -6.05 1.51 -11.28
N ILE A 3 -5.95 0.97 -10.08
CA ILE A 3 -6.94 0.03 -9.53
C ILE A 3 -7.53 0.67 -8.28
N ASN A 4 -8.84 0.72 -8.18
CA ASN A 4 -9.53 1.19 -6.99
C ASN A 4 -9.80 0.03 -6.05
N ILE A 5 -9.40 0.19 -4.80
CA ILE A 5 -9.68 -0.78 -3.75
C ILE A 5 -11.10 -0.54 -3.26
N LYS A 6 -11.95 -1.55 -3.33
CA LYS A 6 -13.39 -1.35 -3.04
C LYS A 6 -13.93 -2.15 -1.87
N LYS A 7 -13.20 -3.18 -1.44
CA LYS A 7 -13.67 -4.02 -0.34
C LYS A 7 -13.24 -3.46 1.00
N THR A 8 -14.05 -3.73 2.02
CA THR A 8 -13.69 -3.46 3.41
C THR A 8 -13.17 -4.72 4.07
N PHE A 9 -12.30 -4.56 5.06
CA PHE A 9 -11.68 -5.67 5.78
C PHE A 9 -11.64 -5.39 7.27
N GLU A 10 -11.61 -6.46 8.07
CA GLU A 10 -11.55 -6.33 9.53
C GLU A 10 -10.13 -6.20 10.05
N THR A 11 -9.15 -6.73 9.33
CA THR A 11 -7.75 -6.68 9.75
C THR A 11 -6.90 -5.95 8.74
N VAL A 12 -5.85 -5.30 9.24
CA VAL A 12 -4.87 -4.62 8.38
C VAL A 12 -4.21 -5.62 7.43
N ASP A 13 -3.89 -6.82 7.92
CA ASP A 13 -3.24 -7.84 7.10
C ASP A 13 -4.09 -8.23 5.90
N ASP A 14 -5.39 -8.43 6.10
CA ASP A 14 -6.31 -8.76 5.02
C ASP A 14 -6.44 -7.60 4.03
N GLY A 15 -6.52 -6.39 4.55
CA GLY A 15 -6.59 -5.20 3.70
C GLY A 15 -5.34 -5.02 2.86
N ILE A 16 -4.17 -5.27 3.45
CA ILE A 16 -2.90 -5.20 2.71
C ILE A 16 -2.84 -6.29 1.64
N ALA A 17 -3.26 -7.51 1.96
CA ALA A 17 -3.27 -8.60 0.99
C ALA A 17 -4.15 -8.25 -0.22
N ASN A 18 -5.32 -7.67 0.02
CA ASN A 18 -6.20 -7.22 -1.06
C ASN A 18 -5.54 -6.12 -1.91
N MET A 19 -4.85 -5.18 -1.27
CA MET A 19 -4.16 -4.10 -1.96
C MET A 19 -3.01 -4.65 -2.82
N ILE A 20 -2.27 -5.62 -2.31
CA ILE A 20 -1.19 -6.27 -3.07
C ILE A 20 -1.76 -7.01 -4.28
N ASP A 21 -2.90 -7.69 -4.13
CA ASP A 21 -3.56 -8.34 -5.27
C ASP A 21 -3.94 -7.32 -6.34
N ALA A 22 -4.42 -6.16 -5.94
CA ALA A 22 -4.76 -5.10 -6.87
C ALA A 22 -3.52 -4.55 -7.59
N ALA A 23 -2.41 -4.38 -6.88
CA ALA A 23 -1.15 -3.94 -7.49
C ALA A 23 -0.63 -4.96 -8.49
N ASN A 24 -0.72 -6.25 -8.17
CA ASN A 24 -0.35 -7.33 -9.08
C ASN A 24 -1.23 -7.31 -10.33
N ALA A 25 -2.53 -7.10 -10.17
CA ALA A 25 -3.46 -7.01 -11.30
C ALA A 25 -3.14 -5.82 -12.20
N ASP A 26 -2.77 -4.69 -11.61
CA ASP A 26 -2.35 -3.53 -12.39
C ASP A 26 -1.10 -3.81 -13.20
N TYR A 27 -0.12 -4.49 -12.61
CA TYR A 27 1.14 -4.84 -13.29
C TYR A 27 0.91 -5.82 -14.43
N GLU A 28 -0.09 -6.71 -14.33
CA GLU A 28 -0.47 -7.64 -15.39
C GLU A 28 -0.86 -6.93 -16.69
N ASN A 29 -1.30 -5.69 -16.60
CA ASN A 29 -1.69 -4.90 -17.78
C ASN A 29 -0.51 -4.25 -18.49
N PHE A 30 0.69 -4.37 -17.94
CA PHE A 30 1.88 -3.78 -18.54
C PHE A 30 2.47 -4.71 -19.60
N ASN A 31 3.11 -4.11 -20.59
CA ASN A 31 3.75 -4.85 -21.68
C ASN A 31 5.15 -5.32 -21.24
N VAL A 32 5.16 -6.26 -20.31
CA VAL A 32 6.38 -6.89 -19.81
C VAL A 32 6.24 -8.40 -19.96
N SER A 33 7.36 -9.12 -19.82
CA SER A 33 7.35 -10.58 -19.97
C SER A 33 6.57 -11.25 -18.82
N ASP A 34 6.11 -12.47 -19.07
CA ASP A 34 5.44 -13.26 -18.05
C ASP A 34 6.37 -13.55 -16.88
N GLU A 35 7.66 -13.72 -17.16
CA GLU A 35 8.67 -13.91 -16.12
C GLU A 35 8.73 -12.70 -15.18
N MET A 36 8.73 -11.49 -15.73
CA MET A 36 8.74 -10.27 -14.90
C MET A 36 7.47 -10.15 -14.07
N LYS A 37 6.32 -10.49 -14.63
CA LYS A 37 5.05 -10.48 -13.90
C LYS A 37 5.06 -11.46 -12.74
N ALA A 38 5.57 -12.67 -12.96
CA ALA A 38 5.69 -13.68 -11.92
C ALA A 38 6.63 -13.22 -10.80
N ARG A 39 7.76 -12.63 -11.16
CA ARG A 39 8.74 -12.11 -10.19
C ARG A 39 8.11 -11.01 -9.34
N PHE A 40 7.36 -10.10 -9.93
CA PHE A 40 6.71 -9.03 -9.19
C PHE A 40 5.79 -9.60 -8.11
N LYS A 41 5.00 -10.62 -8.44
CA LYS A 41 4.10 -11.28 -7.47
C LYS A 41 4.85 -11.96 -6.33
N GLU A 42 6.01 -12.52 -6.60
CA GLU A 42 6.77 -13.33 -5.64
C GLU A 42 7.66 -12.50 -4.72
N GLU A 43 7.96 -11.26 -5.11
CA GLU A 43 8.99 -10.48 -4.43
C GLU A 43 8.48 -9.45 -3.44
N TRP A 44 7.20 -9.52 -3.08
CA TRP A 44 6.64 -8.67 -2.05
C TRP A 44 7.17 -9.06 -0.67
N VAL A 45 7.52 -8.06 0.13
CA VAL A 45 7.97 -8.27 1.52
C VAL A 45 7.18 -7.32 2.41
N ILE A 46 6.63 -7.86 3.49
CA ILE A 46 5.85 -7.09 4.45
C ILE A 46 6.55 -7.17 5.80
N LYS A 47 6.85 -6.01 6.39
CA LYS A 47 7.53 -5.94 7.67
C LYS A 47 6.70 -5.12 8.66
N ASN A 48 6.25 -5.77 9.72
CA ASN A 48 5.49 -5.10 10.78
C ASN A 48 6.44 -4.41 11.75
N GLY A 49 6.26 -3.10 11.90
CA GLY A 49 6.97 -2.33 12.90
C GLY A 49 6.05 -1.95 14.05
N SER A 50 6.53 -1.12 14.96
CA SER A 50 5.76 -0.71 16.14
C SER A 50 4.60 0.22 15.80
N LYS A 51 4.68 0.95 14.72
CA LYS A 51 3.65 1.92 14.32
C LYS A 51 3.18 1.72 12.88
N TYR A 52 4.07 1.29 12.02
CA TYR A 52 3.79 1.11 10.61
C TYR A 52 4.10 -0.31 10.16
N THR A 53 3.31 -0.80 9.23
CA THR A 53 3.65 -1.97 8.44
C THR A 53 4.24 -1.47 7.13
N LYS A 54 5.49 -1.81 6.87
CA LYS A 54 6.21 -1.40 5.66
C LYS A 54 5.98 -2.43 4.57
N ILE A 55 5.60 -1.95 3.40
CA ILE A 55 5.34 -2.81 2.25
C ILE A 55 6.44 -2.56 1.23
N MET A 56 7.11 -3.63 0.82
CA MET A 56 8.25 -3.57 -0.08
C MET A 56 8.05 -4.49 -1.27
N THR A 57 8.70 -4.15 -2.37
CA THR A 57 8.79 -5.01 -3.56
C THR A 57 10.26 -5.33 -3.82
N ASN A 58 10.53 -6.10 -4.86
CA ASN A 58 11.90 -6.42 -5.27
C ASN A 58 12.69 -7.08 -4.13
N ASN A 59 12.09 -8.08 -3.48
CA ASN A 59 12.68 -8.82 -2.35
C ASN A 59 13.15 -7.92 -1.21
N GLY A 60 12.42 -6.82 -0.97
CA GLY A 60 12.76 -5.87 0.08
C GLY A 60 13.69 -4.76 -0.37
N GLY A 61 14.03 -4.70 -1.66
CA GLY A 61 14.91 -3.67 -2.19
C GLY A 61 14.23 -2.34 -2.51
N THR A 62 12.89 -2.33 -2.59
CA THR A 62 12.14 -1.13 -2.95
C THR A 62 11.02 -0.90 -1.95
N ALA A 63 10.96 0.28 -1.36
CA ALA A 63 9.86 0.67 -0.47
C ALA A 63 8.65 1.04 -1.34
N TRP A 64 7.51 0.36 -1.10
CA TRP A 64 6.28 0.60 -1.84
C TRP A 64 5.33 1.53 -1.11
N GLY A 65 5.16 1.32 0.18
CA GLY A 65 4.27 2.14 0.99
C GLY A 65 4.32 1.75 2.46
N PHE A 66 3.64 2.53 3.29
CA PHE A 66 3.51 2.27 4.72
C PHE A 66 2.03 2.26 5.09
N VAL A 67 1.65 1.39 6.00
CA VAL A 67 0.29 1.34 6.53
C VAL A 67 0.36 1.53 8.05
N VAL A 68 -0.45 2.46 8.56
CA VAL A 68 -0.55 2.68 10.01
C VAL A 68 -1.19 1.44 10.64
N ASN A 69 -0.52 0.83 11.61
CA ASN A 69 -0.98 -0.41 12.22
C ASN A 69 -1.39 -0.26 13.69
N VAL A 70 -1.53 0.98 14.16
CA VAL A 70 -1.92 1.28 15.55
C VAL A 70 -3.19 2.13 15.56
N ASP A 71 -3.89 2.09 16.70
CA ASP A 71 -5.14 2.85 16.88
C ASP A 71 -4.92 4.25 17.46
N ASP A 72 -3.73 4.51 17.98
CA ASP A 72 -3.44 5.72 18.75
C ASP A 72 -2.62 6.76 18.00
N ASP A 73 -2.54 6.68 16.67
CA ASP A 73 -1.91 7.73 15.89
C ASP A 73 -2.78 8.98 15.95
N LYS A 74 -2.15 10.12 16.24
CA LYS A 74 -2.88 11.37 16.45
C LYS A 74 -3.47 11.97 15.18
N LYS A 75 -2.97 11.56 14.03
CA LYS A 75 -3.38 12.11 12.72
C LYS A 75 -4.13 11.10 11.87
N PHE A 76 -3.75 9.83 11.93
CA PHE A 76 -4.27 8.83 11.02
C PHE A 76 -4.91 7.67 11.75
N LYS A 77 -6.01 7.17 11.19
CA LYS A 77 -6.66 5.94 11.64
C LYS A 77 -5.80 4.73 11.31
N LYS A 78 -6.00 3.67 12.09
CA LYS A 78 -5.44 2.36 11.75
C LYS A 78 -5.84 1.96 10.35
N GLY A 79 -4.91 1.42 9.59
CA GLY A 79 -5.12 1.02 8.20
C GLY A 79 -4.81 2.09 7.17
N THR A 80 -4.51 3.31 7.60
CA THR A 80 -4.21 4.41 6.67
C THR A 80 -2.96 4.10 5.86
N LEU A 81 -3.07 4.23 4.54
CA LEU A 81 -1.97 4.06 3.62
C LEU A 81 -1.24 5.38 3.42
N LEU A 82 0.08 5.35 3.56
CA LEU A 82 0.94 6.52 3.40
C LEU A 82 1.99 6.23 2.33
N LYS A 83 2.33 7.26 1.59
CA LYS A 83 3.41 7.18 0.61
C LYS A 83 4.76 7.23 1.32
N CYS A 84 5.79 6.67 0.70
CA CYS A 84 7.14 6.71 1.26
C CYS A 84 7.74 8.11 1.07
N ALA A 85 8.22 8.68 2.17
CA ALA A 85 9.06 9.89 2.10
C ALA A 85 10.50 9.51 1.77
N GLY A 86 10.89 8.31 2.20
CA GLY A 86 12.19 7.73 1.95
C GLY A 86 12.14 6.25 2.31
N TRP A 87 13.31 5.64 2.43
CA TRP A 87 13.40 4.21 2.71
C TRP A 87 12.76 3.82 4.05
N SER A 88 12.97 4.64 5.08
CA SER A 88 12.63 4.26 6.45
C SER A 88 11.39 4.94 7.01
N ALA A 89 10.81 5.90 6.31
CA ALA A 89 9.74 6.70 6.88
C ALA A 89 8.70 7.09 5.84
N PRO A 90 7.42 7.19 6.24
CA PRO A 90 6.35 7.63 5.36
C PRO A 90 6.25 9.16 5.31
N GLU A 91 5.66 9.66 4.23
CA GLU A 91 5.18 11.03 4.19
C GLU A 91 3.91 11.14 5.04
N ARG A 92 3.90 12.07 5.97
CA ARG A 92 2.75 12.27 6.84
C ARG A 92 1.92 13.50 6.47
N ASN A 93 2.00 13.92 5.22
CA ASN A 93 1.24 15.07 4.71
C ASN A 93 -0.24 14.75 4.46
N GLY A 94 -0.59 13.49 4.38
CA GLY A 94 -1.99 13.09 4.22
C GLY A 94 -2.15 11.64 3.86
N SER A 95 -3.39 11.16 4.02
CA SER A 95 -3.77 9.80 3.69
C SER A 95 -3.79 9.57 2.20
N ARG A 96 -3.34 8.39 1.78
CA ARG A 96 -3.46 7.92 0.39
C ARG A 96 -4.58 6.90 0.25
N GLY A 97 -5.28 6.62 1.33
CA GLY A 97 -6.37 5.67 1.41
C GLY A 97 -6.33 4.93 2.74
N ASN A 98 -7.21 3.96 2.89
CA ASN A 98 -7.24 3.11 4.09
C ASN A 98 -7.52 1.67 3.66
N VAL A 99 -6.60 0.76 4.00
CA VAL A 99 -6.70 -0.64 3.56
C VAL A 99 -7.89 -1.37 4.18
N LEU A 100 -8.41 -0.87 5.32
CA LEU A 100 -9.58 -1.45 5.95
C LEU A 100 -10.88 -0.97 5.30
N GLU A 101 -10.89 0.24 4.77
CA GLU A 101 -12.11 0.88 4.23
C GLU A 101 -12.25 0.72 2.72
N GLY A 102 -11.15 0.65 2.01
CA GLY A 102 -11.18 0.62 0.55
C GLY A 102 -11.53 1.97 -0.06
N GLY A 103 -11.89 1.96 -1.34
CA GLY A 103 -12.34 3.16 -2.04
C GLY A 103 -11.23 4.13 -2.44
N PHE A 104 -10.01 3.65 -2.64
CA PHE A 104 -8.87 4.49 -3.01
C PHE A 104 -8.10 3.89 -4.18
N PRO A 105 -7.42 4.73 -4.99
CA PRO A 105 -6.66 4.24 -6.13
C PRO A 105 -5.20 3.92 -5.75
N ILE A 106 -4.67 2.91 -6.41
CA ILE A 106 -3.24 2.60 -6.39
C ILE A 106 -2.80 2.21 -7.80
N ASN A 107 -1.49 2.13 -7.99
CA ASN A 107 -0.95 1.37 -9.13
C ASN A 107 0.22 0.52 -8.65
N TRP A 108 0.83 -0.23 -9.56
CA TRP A 108 1.87 -1.17 -9.16
C TRP A 108 3.11 -0.47 -8.58
N THR A 109 3.27 0.82 -8.83
CA THR A 109 4.42 1.58 -8.33
C THR A 109 4.22 2.12 -6.92
N GLY A 110 3.00 2.11 -6.41
CA GLY A 110 2.73 2.57 -5.05
C GLY A 110 1.43 3.34 -4.90
N PRO A 111 1.27 3.95 -3.71
CA PRO A 111 0.11 4.80 -3.44
C PRO A 111 0.09 6.02 -4.36
N LEU A 112 -1.10 6.50 -4.67
CA LEU A 112 -1.28 7.60 -5.61
C LEU A 112 -1.59 8.92 -4.91
N TYR A 113 -2.81 9.42 -5.12
CA TYR A 113 -3.18 10.76 -4.71
C TYR A 113 -3.57 10.83 -3.25
N LEU A 114 -3.43 12.01 -2.68
CA LEU A 114 -3.99 12.29 -1.37
C LEU A 114 -5.50 12.09 -1.40
N VAL A 115 -6.02 11.49 -0.34
CA VAL A 115 -7.45 11.30 -0.15
C VAL A 115 -7.89 12.29 0.92
N GLY A 116 -8.72 13.24 0.53
CA GLY A 116 -9.09 14.35 1.39
C GLY A 116 -7.94 15.35 1.50
N LYS A 117 -8.02 16.25 2.44
CA LYS A 117 -7.02 17.32 2.60
C LYS A 117 -6.02 17.00 3.69
N GLY A 118 -5.37 15.86 3.58
CA GLY A 118 -4.39 15.44 4.55
C GLY A 118 -5.00 14.91 5.84
N SER A 119 -6.29 14.69 5.85
CA SER A 119 -6.97 14.12 7.00
C SER A 119 -7.44 12.71 6.70
N ILE A 120 -7.76 12.06 7.73
CA ILE A 120 -8.30 10.73 7.66
C ILE A 120 -9.78 10.74 7.43
#